data_9c12681af78d0aec86be308d635316e4
#
_entry.id   9c12681af78d0aec86be308d635316e4
#
_cell.length_a   1.000
_cell.length_b   1.000
_cell.length_c   1.000
_cell.angle_alpha   90.00
_cell.angle_beta   90.00
_cell.angle_gamma   90.00
#
_symmetry.space_group_name_H-M   'P 1'
#
loop_
_entity.id
_entity.type
_entity.pdbx_description
1 polymer ?
#
loop_
_entity_poly.entity_id
_entity_poly.type
_entity_poly.pdbx_seq_one_letter_code
_entity_poly.pdbx_strand_id
1 'polypeptide(L)'
;MTNSERRPQDGDCAVATLDDGVEVIEPRDVPLGGPRAMTVRRTLPSRRRSLIGAFCFADHYGPDAVAATGGMDVPPHPHTGLQTVTWLFEGRVLHRDALGSEQEIRPGQLNLMTAGHGVCHSEEGTVRLFPDQRRLHGVQLWTSLPEATRHGERAFEHVAEVPT
;
A
#
# COMPACT_ATOMS: atom_id res chain seq x y z
N MET A 1 3.95 -2.02 5.24
CA MET A 1 3.84 -3.47 4.97
C MET A 1 5.21 -4.10 5.02
N THR A 2 5.51 -4.85 6.07
CA THR A 2 6.76 -5.59 6.18
C THR A 2 6.67 -6.80 5.27
N ASN A 3 7.63 -6.98 4.38
CA ASN A 3 7.80 -8.22 3.66
C ASN A 3 8.24 -9.28 4.67
N SER A 4 7.32 -10.15 5.08
CA SER A 4 7.60 -11.27 5.98
C SER A 4 8.15 -12.51 5.25
N GLU A 5 8.45 -12.37 3.98
CA GLU A 5 9.03 -13.45 3.18
C GLU A 5 10.46 -13.77 3.66
N ARG A 6 10.66 -14.97 4.17
CA ARG A 6 11.97 -15.42 4.68
C ARG A 6 13.03 -15.66 3.61
N ARG A 7 12.61 -15.73 2.34
CA ARG A 7 13.46 -15.91 1.15
C ARG A 7 12.91 -15.06 0.01
N PRO A 8 13.11 -13.73 0.05
CA PRO A 8 12.64 -12.86 -1.02
C PRO A 8 13.30 -13.30 -2.33
N GLN A 9 12.48 -13.64 -3.32
CA GLN A 9 12.98 -13.91 -4.66
C GLN A 9 13.42 -12.60 -5.28
N ASP A 10 14.64 -12.57 -5.78
CA ASP A 10 15.18 -11.48 -6.58
C ASP A 10 14.47 -11.47 -7.95
N GLY A 11 13.29 -10.90 -8.01
CA GLY A 11 12.58 -10.66 -9.28
C GLY A 11 13.07 -9.35 -9.90
N ASP A 12 13.66 -9.43 -11.08
CA ASP A 12 13.90 -8.24 -11.89
C ASP A 12 12.55 -7.81 -12.50
N CYS A 13 12.13 -6.56 -12.24
CA CYS A 13 11.08 -5.95 -13.04
C CYS A 13 11.63 -5.69 -14.44
N ALA A 14 10.92 -6.14 -15.46
CA ALA A 14 11.23 -5.73 -16.82
C ALA A 14 11.09 -4.22 -16.95
N VAL A 15 12.01 -3.59 -17.64
CA VAL A 15 11.97 -2.16 -17.96
C VAL A 15 12.02 -2.04 -19.48
N ALA A 16 10.98 -1.48 -20.06
CA ALA A 16 10.93 -1.11 -21.45
C ALA A 16 11.12 0.41 -21.57
N THR A 17 11.90 0.85 -22.54
CA THR A 17 11.98 2.28 -22.90
C THR A 17 11.15 2.46 -24.17
N LEU A 18 10.18 3.37 -24.12
CA LEU A 18 9.38 3.76 -25.28
C LEU A 18 10.18 4.71 -26.17
N ASP A 19 9.77 4.86 -27.44
CA ASP A 19 10.47 5.68 -28.44
C ASP A 19 10.61 7.17 -28.04
N ASP A 20 9.74 7.65 -27.15
CA ASP A 20 9.76 9.02 -26.59
C ASP A 20 10.67 9.19 -25.35
N GLY A 21 11.42 8.14 -25.00
CA GLY A 21 12.30 8.14 -23.82
C GLY A 21 11.59 7.89 -22.49
N VAL A 22 10.32 7.54 -22.50
CA VAL A 22 9.58 7.15 -21.29
C VAL A 22 9.99 5.74 -20.87
N GLU A 23 10.38 5.60 -19.60
CA GLU A 23 10.73 4.33 -19.00
C GLU A 23 9.47 3.69 -18.36
N VAL A 24 9.09 2.51 -18.80
CA VAL A 24 7.99 1.72 -18.25
C VAL A 24 8.56 0.60 -17.40
N ILE A 25 8.16 0.53 -16.13
CA ILE A 25 8.59 -0.50 -15.18
C ILE A 25 7.43 -1.48 -15.01
N GLU A 26 7.62 -2.72 -15.46
CA GLU A 26 6.64 -3.78 -15.26
C GLU A 26 6.60 -4.21 -13.79
N PRO A 27 5.42 -4.40 -13.21
CA PRO A 27 5.30 -4.86 -11.84
C PRO A 27 5.63 -6.36 -11.72
N ARG A 28 6.00 -6.78 -10.51
CA ARG A 28 6.17 -8.20 -10.16
C ARG A 28 5.17 -8.62 -9.08
N ASP A 29 4.76 -9.87 -9.09
CA ASP A 29 3.90 -10.43 -8.07
C ASP A 29 4.67 -10.63 -6.75
N VAL A 30 4.09 -10.17 -5.66
CA VAL A 30 4.65 -10.27 -4.31
C VAL A 30 3.55 -10.68 -3.33
N PRO A 31 3.79 -11.67 -2.45
CA PRO A 31 2.85 -11.99 -1.38
C PRO A 31 2.82 -10.87 -0.32
N LEU A 32 1.62 -10.48 0.08
CA LEU A 32 1.38 -9.44 1.06
C LEU A 32 0.63 -9.99 2.27
N GLY A 33 1.15 -9.78 3.50
CA GLY A 33 0.45 -10.16 4.73
C GLY A 33 0.79 -11.55 5.28
N GLY A 34 1.90 -12.16 4.87
CA GLY A 34 2.38 -13.43 5.41
C GLY A 34 1.52 -14.63 5.01
N PRO A 35 1.15 -15.55 5.94
CA PRO A 35 0.42 -16.79 5.60
C PRO A 35 -1.00 -16.59 5.04
N ARG A 36 -1.56 -15.40 5.22
CA ARG A 36 -2.86 -14.98 4.66
C ARG A 36 -2.67 -13.99 3.52
N ALA A 37 -1.53 -14.09 2.86
CA ALA A 37 -1.08 -13.17 1.84
C ALA A 37 -2.03 -13.12 0.65
N MET A 38 -2.47 -11.93 0.31
CA MET A 38 -2.93 -11.64 -1.04
C MET A 38 -1.73 -11.38 -1.94
N THR A 39 -1.86 -11.62 -3.22
CA THR A 39 -0.85 -11.24 -4.20
C THR A 39 -1.04 -9.78 -4.58
N VAL A 40 0.05 -9.01 -4.54
CA VAL A 40 0.08 -7.63 -5.04
C VAL A 40 1.09 -7.51 -6.18
N ARG A 41 0.85 -6.58 -7.09
CA ARG A 41 1.76 -6.25 -8.19
C ARG A 41 2.62 -5.06 -7.75
N ARG A 42 3.88 -5.35 -7.41
CA ARG A 42 4.83 -4.35 -6.91
C ARG A 42 5.67 -3.77 -8.03
N THR A 43 5.59 -2.46 -8.24
CA THR A 43 6.42 -1.71 -9.18
C THR A 43 7.66 -1.14 -8.48
N LEU A 44 7.49 -0.57 -7.28
CA LEU A 44 8.58 -0.01 -6.47
C LEU A 44 8.65 -0.68 -5.08
N PRO A 45 9.84 -0.87 -4.52
CA PRO A 45 11.14 -0.72 -5.16
C PRO A 45 11.45 -1.87 -6.12
N SER A 46 12.28 -1.60 -7.13
CA SER A 46 12.92 -2.61 -7.97
C SER A 46 14.44 -2.48 -7.88
N ARG A 47 15.20 -3.48 -8.37
CA ARG A 47 16.68 -3.40 -8.42
C ARG A 47 17.18 -2.22 -9.26
N ARG A 48 16.47 -1.87 -10.33
CA ARG A 48 16.85 -0.78 -11.23
C ARG A 48 16.38 0.58 -10.76
N ARG A 49 15.26 0.59 -10.00
CA ARG A 49 14.62 1.83 -9.58
C ARG A 49 14.08 1.66 -8.16
N SER A 50 14.74 2.25 -7.19
CA SER A 50 14.29 2.24 -5.80
C SER A 50 13.34 3.39 -5.47
N LEU A 51 13.47 4.51 -6.20
CA LEU A 51 12.70 5.74 -5.99
C LEU A 51 12.27 6.35 -7.32
N ILE A 52 11.09 6.96 -7.36
CA ILE A 52 10.65 7.90 -8.38
C ILE A 52 10.19 9.17 -7.64
N GLY A 53 11.03 10.21 -7.68
CA GLY A 53 10.83 11.36 -6.80
C GLY A 53 10.85 10.93 -5.33
N ALA A 54 9.83 11.28 -4.57
CA ALA A 54 9.66 10.86 -3.17
C ALA A 54 9.01 9.47 -3.03
N PHE A 55 8.44 8.90 -4.10
CA PHE A 55 7.80 7.59 -4.05
C PHE A 55 8.82 6.48 -3.93
N CYS A 56 8.80 5.76 -2.81
CA CYS A 56 9.71 4.64 -2.50
C CYS A 56 9.01 3.27 -2.53
N PHE A 57 7.68 3.24 -2.73
CA PHE A 57 6.91 2.02 -2.77
C PHE A 57 5.64 2.21 -3.60
N ALA A 58 5.30 1.23 -4.41
CA ALA A 58 4.07 1.20 -5.19
C ALA A 58 3.61 -0.25 -5.36
N ASP A 59 2.52 -0.57 -4.68
CA ASP A 59 1.79 -1.83 -4.82
C ASP A 59 0.42 -1.57 -5.42
N HIS A 60 0.06 -2.37 -6.41
CA HIS A 60 -1.27 -2.43 -6.98
C HIS A 60 -1.88 -3.79 -6.63
N TYR A 61 -3.05 -3.81 -6.05
CA TYR A 61 -3.78 -5.01 -5.68
C TYR A 61 -5.14 -5.06 -6.36
N GLY A 62 -5.54 -6.28 -6.73
CA GLY A 62 -6.78 -6.52 -7.45
C GLY A 62 -6.75 -6.09 -8.93
N PRO A 63 -7.94 -6.04 -9.59
CA PRO A 63 -9.28 -6.34 -9.03
C PRO A 63 -9.47 -7.82 -8.68
N ASP A 64 -9.54 -8.13 -7.39
CA ASP A 64 -9.66 -9.50 -6.90
C ASP A 64 -11.04 -9.79 -6.33
N ALA A 65 -11.55 -11.00 -6.60
CA ALA A 65 -12.75 -11.50 -5.95
C ALA A 65 -12.42 -11.86 -4.48
N VAL A 66 -12.93 -11.09 -3.53
CA VAL A 66 -12.60 -11.25 -2.10
C VAL A 66 -13.00 -12.62 -1.57
N ALA A 67 -14.05 -13.24 -2.12
CA ALA A 67 -14.46 -14.60 -1.79
C ALA A 67 -13.41 -15.67 -2.16
N ALA A 68 -12.59 -15.43 -3.20
CA ALA A 68 -11.55 -16.34 -3.65
C ALA A 68 -10.21 -16.12 -2.94
N THR A 69 -9.87 -14.87 -2.62
CA THR A 69 -8.57 -14.50 -2.02
C THR A 69 -8.63 -14.33 -0.49
N GLY A 70 -9.83 -14.20 0.09
CA GLY A 70 -10.03 -13.81 1.48
C GLY A 70 -10.01 -12.29 1.69
N GLY A 71 -9.58 -11.53 0.69
CA GLY A 71 -9.40 -10.09 0.77
C GLY A 71 -8.09 -9.68 1.44
N MET A 72 -8.01 -8.40 1.84
CA MET A 72 -6.84 -7.86 2.53
C MET A 72 -6.92 -8.15 4.03
N ASP A 73 -5.91 -8.82 4.59
CA ASP A 73 -5.74 -9.03 6.03
C ASP A 73 -4.26 -8.80 6.38
N VAL A 74 -3.90 -7.53 6.54
CA VAL A 74 -2.53 -7.11 6.90
C VAL A 74 -2.47 -6.86 8.39
N PRO A 75 -1.79 -7.74 9.15
CA PRO A 75 -1.71 -7.62 10.60
C PRO A 75 -0.90 -6.39 11.02
N PRO A 76 -0.94 -6.01 12.33
CA PRO A 76 -0.17 -4.88 12.84
C PRO A 76 1.31 -4.95 12.48
N HIS A 77 1.82 -3.86 11.90
CA HIS A 77 3.21 -3.70 11.48
C HIS A 77 3.63 -2.22 11.55
N PRO A 78 4.92 -1.92 11.78
CA PRO A 78 5.39 -0.56 11.97
C PRO A 78 5.90 0.09 10.69
N HIS A 79 5.82 1.43 10.65
CA HIS A 79 6.49 2.30 9.69
C HIS A 79 7.22 3.44 10.41
N THR A 80 8.32 3.93 9.82
CA THR A 80 9.06 5.11 10.25
C THR A 80 9.54 5.90 9.04
N GLY A 81 9.63 7.23 9.16
CA GLY A 81 10.29 8.08 8.18
C GLY A 81 9.61 8.21 6.81
N LEU A 82 8.36 7.79 6.70
CA LEU A 82 7.59 7.80 5.45
C LEU A 82 6.12 8.15 5.69
N GLN A 83 5.40 8.40 4.61
CA GLN A 83 3.94 8.42 4.59
C GLN A 83 3.43 7.21 3.79
N THR A 84 2.33 6.61 4.25
CA THR A 84 1.55 5.66 3.46
C THR A 84 0.34 6.36 2.87
N VAL A 85 0.05 6.05 1.61
CA VAL A 85 -1.10 6.56 0.87
C VAL A 85 -1.94 5.37 0.43
N THR A 86 -3.20 5.31 0.86
CA THR A 86 -4.15 4.28 0.43
C THR A 86 -5.20 4.90 -0.47
N TRP A 87 -5.36 4.34 -1.67
CA TRP A 87 -6.38 4.73 -2.65
C TRP A 87 -7.09 3.50 -3.19
N LEU A 88 -8.43 3.51 -3.16
CA LEU A 88 -9.25 2.42 -3.67
C LEU A 88 -9.95 2.81 -4.99
N PHE A 89 -9.99 1.85 -5.91
CA PHE A 89 -10.84 1.89 -7.11
C PHE A 89 -12.14 1.12 -6.88
N GLU A 90 -12.11 0.06 -6.04
CA GLU A 90 -13.27 -0.76 -5.69
C GLU A 90 -13.10 -1.40 -4.32
N GLY A 91 -14.18 -1.54 -3.57
CA GLY A 91 -14.18 -2.19 -2.27
C GLY A 91 -13.97 -1.24 -1.10
N ARG A 92 -13.62 -1.82 0.05
CA ARG A 92 -13.42 -1.10 1.32
C ARG A 92 -12.25 -1.71 2.08
N VAL A 93 -11.50 -0.87 2.77
CA VAL A 93 -10.46 -1.26 3.71
C VAL A 93 -10.62 -0.47 4.99
N LEU A 94 -10.49 -1.11 6.12
CA LEU A 94 -10.45 -0.50 7.43
C LEU A 94 -9.00 -0.37 7.88
N HIS A 95 -8.56 0.85 8.11
CA HIS A 95 -7.28 1.20 8.71
C HIS A 95 -7.45 1.34 10.23
N ARG A 96 -6.51 0.77 11.00
CA ARG A 96 -6.37 1.01 12.44
C ARG A 96 -4.92 1.27 12.77
N ASP A 97 -4.64 2.24 13.65
CA ASP A 97 -3.27 2.58 14.02
C ASP A 97 -3.07 2.85 15.52
N ALA A 98 -1.80 2.98 15.92
CA ALA A 98 -1.40 3.26 17.29
C ALA A 98 -1.66 4.72 17.73
N LEU A 99 -2.18 5.58 16.85
CA LEU A 99 -2.66 6.92 17.20
C LEU A 99 -4.12 6.88 17.69
N GLY A 100 -4.77 5.72 17.56
CA GLY A 100 -6.18 5.53 17.86
C GLY A 100 -7.10 5.79 16.68
N SER A 101 -6.54 5.94 15.47
CA SER A 101 -7.35 6.06 14.26
C SER A 101 -8.01 4.74 13.94
N GLU A 102 -9.30 4.78 13.62
CA GLU A 102 -10.07 3.69 13.05
C GLU A 102 -10.91 4.26 11.90
N GLN A 103 -10.47 4.03 10.66
CA GLN A 103 -11.05 4.68 9.50
C GLN A 103 -11.27 3.71 8.34
N GLU A 104 -12.53 3.56 7.93
CA GLU A 104 -12.87 2.92 6.67
C GLU A 104 -12.54 3.86 5.51
N ILE A 105 -11.95 3.32 4.44
CA ILE A 105 -11.72 4.02 3.17
C ILE A 105 -12.52 3.35 2.05
N ARG A 106 -13.07 4.17 1.15
CA ARG A 106 -13.85 3.81 -0.03
C ARG A 106 -13.31 4.49 -1.29
N PRO A 107 -13.71 4.06 -2.49
CA PRO A 107 -13.37 4.76 -3.73
C PRO A 107 -13.72 6.26 -3.67
N GLY A 108 -12.82 7.09 -4.20
CA GLY A 108 -12.93 8.55 -4.16
C GLY A 108 -12.40 9.20 -2.88
N GLN A 109 -11.97 8.40 -1.90
CA GLN A 109 -11.41 8.85 -0.63
C GLN A 109 -9.90 8.57 -0.58
N LEU A 110 -9.19 9.30 0.27
CA LEU A 110 -7.76 9.13 0.49
C LEU A 110 -7.46 8.97 1.97
N ASN A 111 -6.69 7.94 2.34
CA ASN A 111 -6.05 7.84 3.65
C ASN A 111 -4.56 8.18 3.51
N LEU A 112 -4.07 9.02 4.39
CA LEU A 112 -2.67 9.44 4.48
C LEU A 112 -2.18 9.25 5.91
N MET A 113 -1.25 8.32 6.13
CA MET A 113 -0.62 8.11 7.44
C MET A 113 0.82 8.58 7.40
N THR A 114 1.13 9.64 8.15
CA THR A 114 2.50 10.12 8.37
C THR A 114 3.11 9.34 9.52
N ALA A 115 4.10 8.50 9.23
CA ALA A 115 4.70 7.66 10.25
C ALA A 115 5.65 8.41 11.19
N GLY A 116 6.33 9.46 10.71
CA GLY A 116 7.26 10.24 11.52
C GLY A 116 8.26 9.34 12.26
N HIS A 117 8.38 9.52 13.56
CA HIS A 117 9.27 8.71 14.41
C HIS A 117 8.77 7.27 14.68
N GLY A 118 7.56 6.90 14.22
CA GLY A 118 7.08 5.52 14.21
C GLY A 118 5.59 5.36 14.50
N VAL A 119 4.87 4.66 13.61
CA VAL A 119 3.46 4.25 13.79
C VAL A 119 3.34 2.77 13.48
N CYS A 120 2.60 2.04 14.33
CA CYS A 120 2.14 0.70 14.03
C CYS A 120 0.70 0.78 13.53
N HIS A 121 0.38 0.10 12.43
CA HIS A 121 -0.96 0.04 11.88
C HIS A 121 -1.31 -1.33 11.29
N SER A 122 -2.62 -1.54 11.03
CA SER A 122 -3.17 -2.70 10.34
C SER A 122 -4.20 -2.28 9.32
N GLU A 123 -4.41 -3.13 8.30
CA GLU A 123 -5.36 -2.88 7.22
C GLU A 123 -6.20 -4.15 6.97
N GLU A 124 -7.52 -4.02 6.98
CA GLU A 124 -8.45 -5.14 6.79
C GLU A 124 -9.53 -4.81 5.76
N GLY A 125 -9.62 -5.62 4.70
CA GLY A 125 -10.64 -5.55 3.65
C GLY A 125 -11.18 -6.94 3.33
N THR A 126 -11.58 -7.69 4.36
CA THR A 126 -12.03 -9.09 4.26
C THR A 126 -13.56 -9.20 4.21
N VAL A 127 -14.06 -10.35 3.74
CA VAL A 127 -15.51 -10.70 3.84
C VAL A 127 -15.97 -10.83 5.29
N ARG A 128 -15.07 -11.10 6.22
CA ARG A 128 -15.38 -11.17 7.65
C ARG A 128 -15.83 -9.80 8.17
N LEU A 129 -15.11 -8.74 7.76
CA LEU A 129 -15.41 -7.37 8.16
C LEU A 129 -16.50 -6.75 7.29
N PHE A 130 -16.46 -7.04 5.98
CA PHE A 130 -17.40 -6.51 4.98
C PHE A 130 -18.09 -7.67 4.23
N PRO A 131 -19.15 -8.28 4.78
CA PRO A 131 -19.78 -9.48 4.21
C PRO A 131 -20.39 -9.28 2.82
N ASP A 132 -20.72 -8.06 2.45
CA ASP A 132 -21.24 -7.66 1.14
C ASP A 132 -20.15 -7.31 0.12
N GLN A 133 -18.88 -7.24 0.55
CA GLN A 133 -17.76 -6.90 -0.34
C GLN A 133 -17.45 -8.04 -1.31
N ARG A 134 -17.58 -7.77 -2.60
CA ARG A 134 -17.34 -8.76 -3.65
C ARG A 134 -15.94 -8.66 -4.23
N ARG A 135 -15.42 -7.44 -4.34
CA ARG A 135 -14.13 -7.17 -4.97
C ARG A 135 -13.32 -6.17 -4.16
N LEU A 136 -12.01 -6.27 -4.28
CA LEU A 136 -11.07 -5.29 -3.76
C LEU A 136 -10.08 -4.91 -4.86
N HIS A 137 -9.93 -3.60 -5.07
CA HIS A 137 -9.03 -3.05 -6.08
C HIS A 137 -8.48 -1.71 -5.60
N GLY A 138 -7.17 -1.54 -5.59
CA GLY A 138 -6.57 -0.31 -5.13
C GLY A 138 -5.07 -0.24 -5.32
N VAL A 139 -4.50 0.85 -4.84
CA VAL A 139 -3.05 1.08 -4.79
C VAL A 139 -2.64 1.51 -3.39
N GLN A 140 -1.46 1.04 -3.00
CA GLN A 140 -0.75 1.47 -1.81
C GLN A 140 0.56 2.12 -2.24
N LEU A 141 0.75 3.38 -1.87
CA LEU A 141 1.99 4.09 -2.16
C LEU A 141 2.66 4.48 -0.84
N TRP A 142 3.99 4.55 -0.85
CA TRP A 142 4.74 5.19 0.24
C TRP A 142 5.59 6.32 -0.35
N THR A 143 5.59 7.43 0.38
CA THR A 143 6.46 8.57 0.10
C THR A 143 7.49 8.72 1.21
N SER A 144 8.76 8.80 0.84
CA SER A 144 9.84 9.11 1.77
C SER A 144 9.67 10.54 2.28
N LEU A 145 9.75 10.73 3.58
CA LEU A 145 9.77 12.08 4.16
C LEU A 145 11.17 12.70 4.02
N PRO A 146 11.26 14.04 3.87
CA PRO A 146 12.53 14.75 3.89
C PRO A 146 13.31 14.50 5.19
N GLU A 147 14.65 14.51 5.12
CA GLU A 147 15.52 14.24 6.26
C GLU A 147 15.18 15.11 7.49
N ALA A 148 14.83 16.37 7.26
CA ALA A 148 14.48 17.31 8.34
C ALA A 148 13.18 16.96 9.08
N THR A 149 12.28 16.18 8.48
CA THR A 149 10.94 15.88 9.02
C THR A 149 10.64 14.39 9.18
N ARG A 150 11.51 13.50 8.67
CA ARG A 150 11.27 12.05 8.68
C ARG A 150 11.07 11.44 10.05
N HIS A 151 11.63 12.04 11.09
CA HIS A 151 11.46 11.66 12.50
C HIS A 151 10.60 12.64 13.29
N GLY A 152 9.77 13.43 12.59
CA GLY A 152 8.84 14.37 13.19
C GLY A 152 7.58 13.70 13.74
N GLU A 153 6.56 14.52 13.94
CA GLU A 153 5.27 14.09 14.47
C GLU A 153 4.57 13.09 13.56
N ARG A 154 3.81 12.22 14.20
CA ARG A 154 2.94 11.23 13.54
C ARG A 154 1.58 11.84 13.28
N ALA A 155 0.94 11.46 12.19
CA ALA A 155 -0.40 11.93 11.88
C ALA A 155 -1.16 10.89 11.05
N PHE A 156 -2.48 10.95 11.14
CA PHE A 156 -3.39 10.25 10.23
C PHE A 156 -4.41 11.25 9.71
N GLU A 157 -4.59 11.26 8.40
CA GLU A 157 -5.53 12.13 7.70
C GLU A 157 -6.43 11.29 6.78
N HIS A 158 -7.73 11.60 6.81
CA HIS A 158 -8.72 11.05 5.90
C HIS A 158 -9.35 12.18 5.11
N VAL A 159 -9.26 12.08 3.79
CA VAL A 159 -9.91 13.00 2.85
C VAL A 159 -11.13 12.30 2.28
N ALA A 160 -12.31 12.72 2.72
CA ALA A 160 -13.58 12.09 2.32
C ALA A 160 -13.96 12.38 0.85
N GLU A 161 -13.49 13.49 0.29
CA GLU A 161 -13.69 13.85 -1.12
C GLU A 161 -12.41 14.46 -1.65
N VAL A 162 -11.81 13.81 -2.64
CA VAL A 162 -10.62 14.33 -3.32
C VAL A 162 -11.09 15.23 -4.48
N PRO A 163 -10.59 16.48 -4.56
CA PRO A 163 -10.92 17.38 -5.69
C PRO A 163 -10.53 16.76 -7.03
N THR A 164 -11.41 16.83 -8.01
CA THR A 164 -11.20 16.37 -9.39
C THR A 164 -10.94 17.54 -10.33
#